data_e2537f2315f63ab5462d6c1b7f4605a3
#
_entry.id   e2537f2315f63ab5462d6c1b7f4605a3
#
_cell.length_a   1.000
_cell.length_b   1.000
_cell.length_c   1.000
_cell.angle_alpha   90.00
_cell.angle_beta   90.00
_cell.angle_gamma   90.00
#
_symmetry.space_group_name_H-M   'P 1'
#
loop_
_entity.id
_entity.type
_entity.pdbx_description
1 polymer ?
#
loop_
_entity_poly.entity_id
_entity_poly.type
_entity_poly.pdbx_seq_one_letter_code
_entity_poly.pdbx_strand_id
1 'polypeptide(L)'
;TLDFTTTITSTLTDETPTDNTFTLNQTVVNAFDPNDKTCLEGTTIPPSAVGKYVHYMIRFENKGTAEAQNVVVKDMIDTSKFDISSLLVTQGSHPFVTKISETNKVEFIFENINLPFDDATNDGYVAFKIKTKPSLTVGDSFSNTASIYFDYNFPIVTNTATTSVLQSLGN
;
A
#
# COMPACT_ATOMS: atom_id res chain seq x y z
N THR A 1 13.20 -15.34 8.04
CA THR A 1 13.52 -14.51 9.20
C THR A 1 14.88 -13.90 8.98
N LEU A 2 15.01 -12.62 9.20
CA LEU A 2 16.30 -11.92 9.28
C LEU A 2 16.63 -11.73 10.77
N ASP A 3 17.78 -12.23 11.18
CA ASP A 3 18.26 -12.13 12.55
C ASP A 3 19.44 -11.17 12.60
N PHE A 4 19.28 -10.09 13.35
CA PHE A 4 20.33 -9.10 13.59
C PHE A 4 20.77 -9.23 15.05
N THR A 5 22.07 -9.43 15.27
CA THR A 5 22.64 -9.43 16.61
C THR A 5 23.75 -8.36 16.67
N THR A 6 23.62 -7.45 17.63
CA THR A 6 24.62 -6.44 17.92
C THR A 6 25.16 -6.69 19.31
N THR A 7 26.48 -6.73 19.45
CA THR A 7 27.15 -6.90 20.75
C THR A 7 28.09 -5.73 20.97
N ILE A 8 28.01 -5.12 22.15
CA ILE A 8 28.95 -4.10 22.61
C ILE A 8 30.00 -4.78 23.49
N THR A 9 31.27 -4.47 23.23
CA THR A 9 32.37 -4.97 24.06
C THR A 9 33.13 -3.79 24.69
N SER A 10 33.49 -3.92 25.97
CA SER A 10 34.30 -2.93 26.70
C SER A 10 35.60 -3.59 27.15
N THR A 11 36.70 -2.82 27.22
CA THR A 11 37.96 -3.24 27.84
C THR A 11 37.96 -3.08 29.35
N LEU A 12 36.95 -2.39 29.91
CA LEU A 12 36.73 -2.24 31.35
C LEU A 12 35.79 -3.34 31.86
N THR A 13 35.88 -3.64 33.14
CA THR A 13 34.99 -4.60 33.78
C THR A 13 33.54 -4.09 33.68
N ASP A 14 32.67 -4.94 33.17
CA ASP A 14 31.25 -4.71 33.04
C ASP A 14 30.50 -5.49 34.13
N GLU A 15 29.63 -4.78 34.86
CA GLU A 15 28.87 -5.39 35.97
C GLU A 15 27.70 -6.23 35.47
N THR A 16 27.24 -6.00 34.23
CA THR A 16 26.07 -6.67 33.64
C THR A 16 26.31 -7.12 32.18
N PRO A 17 27.27 -7.99 31.91
CA PRO A 17 27.66 -8.39 30.54
C PRO A 17 26.52 -8.98 29.69
N THR A 18 25.39 -9.35 30.33
CA THR A 18 24.24 -9.96 29.65
C THR A 18 23.36 -8.94 28.91
N ASP A 19 23.47 -7.64 29.23
CA ASP A 19 22.73 -6.59 28.55
C ASP A 19 23.47 -6.00 27.34
N ASN A 20 24.69 -6.45 27.11
CA ASN A 20 25.53 -6.02 25.99
C ASN A 20 25.14 -6.61 24.64
N THR A 21 24.16 -7.48 24.59
CA THR A 21 23.72 -8.12 23.35
C THR A 21 22.26 -7.79 23.05
N PHE A 22 22.01 -7.15 21.92
CA PHE A 22 20.68 -6.92 21.38
C PHE A 22 20.44 -7.82 20.18
N THR A 23 19.32 -8.55 20.19
CA THR A 23 18.90 -9.39 19.08
C THR A 23 17.56 -8.90 18.53
N LEU A 24 17.52 -8.60 17.23
CA LEU A 24 16.30 -8.27 16.50
C LEU A 24 15.99 -9.41 15.52
N ASN A 25 14.87 -10.08 15.72
CA ASN A 25 14.36 -11.08 14.79
C ASN A 25 13.27 -10.43 13.95
N GLN A 26 13.49 -10.32 12.64
CA GLN A 26 12.52 -9.78 11.71
C GLN A 26 12.01 -10.89 10.80
N THR A 27 10.71 -11.15 10.87
CA THR A 27 10.09 -12.11 9.96
C THR A 27 9.86 -11.43 8.60
N VAL A 28 10.55 -11.93 7.59
CA VAL A 28 10.23 -11.59 6.21
C VAL A 28 9.04 -12.46 5.81
N VAL A 29 7.88 -11.88 5.71
CA VAL A 29 6.69 -12.53 5.16
C VAL A 29 6.71 -12.38 3.65
N ASN A 30 6.81 -13.50 2.96
CA ASN A 30 6.77 -13.59 1.51
C ASN A 30 5.56 -14.44 1.10
N ALA A 31 4.36 -13.93 1.35
CA ALA A 31 3.14 -14.46 0.77
C ALA A 31 2.45 -13.29 0.09
N PHE A 32 2.84 -13.03 -1.14
CA PHE A 32 2.35 -11.93 -1.92
C PHE A 32 1.30 -12.43 -2.88
N ASP A 33 0.06 -11.97 -2.72
CA ASP A 33 -0.80 -11.80 -3.86
C ASP A 33 -0.22 -10.62 -4.66
N PRO A 34 0.29 -10.86 -5.88
CA PRO A 34 0.91 -9.82 -6.70
C PRO A 34 -0.09 -8.75 -7.13
N ASN A 35 -1.39 -8.97 -6.91
CA ASN A 35 -2.47 -8.04 -7.16
C ASN A 35 -2.98 -7.51 -5.81
N ASP A 36 -2.22 -6.60 -5.21
CA ASP A 36 -2.48 -6.10 -3.86
C ASP A 36 -2.64 -4.59 -3.77
N LYS A 37 -3.19 -4.17 -2.62
CA LYS A 37 -3.27 -2.77 -2.22
C LYS A 37 -2.71 -2.57 -0.82
N THR A 38 -1.85 -1.59 -0.67
CA THR A 38 -1.20 -1.25 0.59
C THR A 38 -1.40 0.21 0.93
N CYS A 39 -1.78 0.52 2.18
CA CYS A 39 -1.64 1.84 2.77
C CYS A 39 -0.22 1.96 3.35
N LEU A 40 0.56 2.93 2.88
CA LEU A 40 1.98 3.05 3.26
C LEU A 40 2.17 3.56 4.69
N GLU A 41 1.15 4.18 5.28
CA GLU A 41 1.11 4.50 6.71
C GLU A 41 0.94 3.28 7.61
N GLY A 42 0.61 2.11 7.00
CA GLY A 42 0.40 0.86 7.71
C GLY A 42 -1.02 0.72 8.26
N THR A 43 -1.18 -0.09 9.30
CA THR A 43 -2.49 -0.44 9.89
C THR A 43 -3.00 0.58 10.89
N THR A 44 -2.19 1.56 11.29
CA THR A 44 -2.58 2.59 12.27
C THR A 44 -1.98 3.95 11.95
N ILE A 45 -2.75 5.01 12.25
CA ILE A 45 -2.26 6.39 12.25
C ILE A 45 -2.60 7.08 13.57
N PRO A 46 -1.76 8.04 14.04
CA PRO A 46 -2.11 8.84 15.20
C PRO A 46 -3.20 9.88 14.87
N PRO A 47 -3.97 10.40 15.85
CA PRO A 47 -4.99 11.43 15.63
C PRO A 47 -4.45 12.69 14.94
N SER A 48 -3.18 13.03 15.17
CA SER A 48 -2.51 14.16 14.52
C SER A 48 -2.32 14.01 13.00
N ALA A 49 -2.49 12.80 12.44
CA ALA A 49 -2.44 12.52 11.02
C ALA A 49 -3.82 12.58 10.34
N VAL A 50 -4.91 12.67 11.11
CA VAL A 50 -6.27 12.84 10.58
C VAL A 50 -6.37 14.16 9.80
N GLY A 51 -7.05 14.11 8.65
CA GLY A 51 -7.15 15.25 7.72
C GLY A 51 -5.90 15.48 6.86
N LYS A 52 -4.84 14.69 7.05
CA LYS A 52 -3.62 14.73 6.24
C LYS A 52 -3.65 13.66 5.14
N TYR A 53 -2.64 13.70 4.28
CA TYR A 53 -2.46 12.70 3.23
C TYR A 53 -2.10 11.34 3.83
N VAL A 54 -2.73 10.31 3.27
CA VAL A 54 -2.31 8.91 3.35
C VAL A 54 -1.97 8.43 1.95
N HIS A 55 -1.03 7.50 1.84
CA HIS A 55 -0.44 7.05 0.60
C HIS A 55 -0.86 5.61 0.33
N TYR A 56 -1.31 5.36 -0.88
CA TYR A 56 -1.66 4.02 -1.36
C TYR A 56 -0.76 3.59 -2.51
N MET A 57 -0.42 2.33 -2.50
CA MET A 57 0.19 1.62 -3.62
C MET A 57 -0.70 0.44 -4.01
N ILE A 58 -0.98 0.33 -5.30
CA ILE A 58 -1.69 -0.80 -5.89
C ILE A 58 -0.74 -1.45 -6.87
N ARG A 59 -0.49 -2.75 -6.68
CA ARG A 59 0.36 -3.54 -7.56
C ARG A 59 -0.49 -4.52 -8.35
N PHE A 60 -0.04 -4.86 -9.53
CA PHE A 60 -0.69 -5.83 -10.41
C PHE A 60 0.36 -6.65 -11.15
N GLU A 61 0.00 -7.90 -11.44
CA GLU A 61 0.83 -8.85 -12.18
C GLU A 61 -0.03 -9.62 -13.17
N ASN A 62 0.44 -9.73 -14.41
CA ASN A 62 -0.20 -10.54 -15.42
C ASN A 62 0.20 -12.02 -15.25
N LYS A 63 -0.64 -12.79 -14.56
CA LYS A 63 -0.50 -14.25 -14.42
C LYS A 63 -1.28 -15.04 -15.48
N GLY A 64 -1.66 -14.38 -16.56
CA GLY A 64 -2.33 -15.00 -17.70
C GLY A 64 -1.37 -15.86 -18.55
N THR A 65 -1.86 -16.26 -19.70
CA THR A 65 -1.11 -17.06 -20.69
C THR A 65 -0.79 -16.25 -21.94
N ALA A 66 -1.09 -14.95 -21.94
CA ALA A 66 -0.86 -14.01 -23.03
C ALA A 66 -0.56 -12.62 -22.47
N GLU A 67 0.06 -11.80 -23.30
CA GLU A 67 0.27 -10.37 -23.02
C GLU A 67 -1.07 -9.66 -22.80
N ALA A 68 -1.15 -8.81 -21.78
CA ALA A 68 -2.29 -7.96 -21.56
C ALA A 68 -2.06 -6.60 -22.28
N GLN A 69 -2.92 -6.29 -23.23
CA GLN A 69 -2.79 -5.07 -24.02
C GLN A 69 -3.07 -3.82 -23.20
N ASN A 70 -4.06 -3.90 -22.31
CA ASN A 70 -4.46 -2.80 -21.44
C ASN A 70 -4.65 -3.29 -20.01
N VAL A 71 -4.34 -2.42 -19.05
CA VAL A 71 -4.67 -2.66 -17.63
C VAL A 71 -5.44 -1.45 -17.10
N VAL A 72 -6.56 -1.71 -16.41
CA VAL A 72 -7.32 -0.67 -15.71
C VAL A 72 -7.40 -1.02 -14.23
N VAL A 73 -6.88 -0.14 -13.40
CA VAL A 73 -7.01 -0.24 -11.94
C VAL A 73 -8.15 0.69 -11.54
N LYS A 74 -9.28 0.11 -11.09
CA LYS A 74 -10.45 0.84 -10.62
C LYS A 74 -10.50 0.84 -9.10
N ASP A 75 -10.68 2.03 -8.54
CA ASP A 75 -10.77 2.27 -7.11
C ASP A 75 -12.06 3.03 -6.78
N MET A 76 -12.88 2.48 -5.87
CA MET A 76 -14.11 3.12 -5.40
C MET A 76 -13.84 3.77 -4.04
N ILE A 77 -13.58 5.08 -4.05
CA ILE A 77 -13.22 5.85 -2.87
C ILE A 77 -14.42 6.05 -1.94
N ASP A 78 -14.28 5.69 -0.67
CA ASP A 78 -15.27 6.03 0.36
C ASP A 78 -15.19 7.52 0.71
N THR A 79 -16.07 8.32 0.11
CA THR A 79 -16.12 9.78 0.32
C THR A 79 -16.58 10.19 1.73
N SER A 80 -17.06 9.27 2.56
CA SER A 80 -17.30 9.52 3.99
C SER A 80 -15.99 9.55 4.80
N LYS A 81 -14.95 8.88 4.31
CA LYS A 81 -13.64 8.75 4.98
C LYS A 81 -12.55 9.57 4.30
N PHE A 82 -12.67 9.81 2.99
CA PHE A 82 -11.66 10.50 2.18
C PHE A 82 -12.21 11.75 1.48
N ASP A 83 -11.33 12.71 1.26
CA ASP A 83 -11.58 13.86 0.39
C ASP A 83 -11.06 13.54 -1.02
N ILE A 84 -11.95 13.10 -1.91
CA ILE A 84 -11.58 12.71 -3.27
C ILE A 84 -10.99 13.86 -4.09
N SER A 85 -11.36 15.11 -3.79
CA SER A 85 -10.80 16.28 -4.48
C SER A 85 -9.31 16.50 -4.19
N SER A 86 -8.81 15.89 -3.13
CA SER A 86 -7.40 15.94 -2.72
C SER A 86 -6.55 14.83 -3.34
N LEU A 87 -7.14 13.93 -4.14
CA LEU A 87 -6.40 12.81 -4.72
C LEU A 87 -5.32 13.32 -5.67
N LEU A 88 -4.09 12.88 -5.44
CA LEU A 88 -2.93 13.19 -6.26
C LEU A 88 -2.16 11.89 -6.57
N VAL A 89 -2.00 11.61 -7.84
CA VAL A 89 -1.12 10.52 -8.28
C VAL A 89 0.33 10.91 -8.01
N THR A 90 1.10 9.98 -7.48
CA THR A 90 2.52 10.20 -7.14
C THR A 90 3.45 9.47 -8.09
N GLN A 91 3.11 8.26 -8.51
CA GLN A 91 3.97 7.44 -9.36
C GLN A 91 3.19 6.31 -10.04
N GLY A 92 3.71 5.81 -11.16
CA GLY A 92 3.28 4.56 -11.82
C GLY A 92 4.45 3.90 -12.51
N SER A 93 4.38 2.60 -12.70
CA SER A 93 5.41 1.79 -13.38
C SER A 93 5.47 2.04 -14.88
N HIS A 94 4.34 2.38 -15.47
CA HIS A 94 4.15 2.59 -16.90
C HIS A 94 3.34 3.88 -17.14
N PRO A 95 3.31 4.43 -18.36
CA PRO A 95 2.44 5.54 -18.69
C PRO A 95 0.96 5.19 -18.49
N PHE A 96 0.18 6.08 -17.89
CA PHE A 96 -1.25 5.91 -17.66
C PHE A 96 -1.99 7.25 -17.61
N VAL A 97 -3.31 7.18 -17.71
CA VAL A 97 -4.22 8.30 -17.53
C VAL A 97 -5.09 8.05 -16.31
N THR A 98 -5.31 9.11 -15.52
CA THR A 98 -6.23 9.05 -14.38
C THR A 98 -7.56 9.67 -14.74
N LYS A 99 -8.66 8.96 -14.50
CA LYS A 99 -10.03 9.43 -14.69
C LYS A 99 -10.80 9.33 -13.39
N ILE A 100 -11.43 10.43 -12.99
CA ILE A 100 -12.36 10.44 -11.83
C ILE A 100 -13.76 10.69 -12.39
N SER A 101 -14.70 9.81 -12.04
CA SER A 101 -16.09 9.87 -12.48
C SER A 101 -17.05 9.40 -11.38
N GLU A 102 -18.34 9.61 -11.55
CA GLU A 102 -19.40 9.13 -10.63
C GLU A 102 -19.17 9.54 -9.18
N THR A 103 -18.67 10.72 -8.91
CA THR A 103 -18.37 11.25 -7.57
C THR A 103 -17.26 10.55 -6.78
N ASN A 104 -17.01 9.25 -6.98
CA ASN A 104 -16.07 8.49 -6.15
C ASN A 104 -15.29 7.38 -6.89
N LYS A 105 -15.50 7.21 -8.20
CA LYS A 105 -14.80 6.22 -9.02
C LYS A 105 -13.53 6.81 -9.59
N VAL A 106 -12.40 6.23 -9.25
CA VAL A 106 -11.07 6.55 -9.80
C VAL A 106 -10.63 5.39 -10.67
N GLU A 107 -10.20 5.69 -11.88
CA GLU A 107 -9.65 4.72 -12.83
C GLU A 107 -8.24 5.16 -13.24
N PHE A 108 -7.26 4.30 -13.05
CA PHE A 108 -5.92 4.45 -13.58
C PHE A 108 -5.82 3.53 -14.80
N ILE A 109 -5.72 4.13 -15.98
CA ILE A 109 -5.89 3.45 -17.27
C ILE A 109 -4.52 3.38 -17.96
N PHE A 110 -3.98 2.20 -18.08
CA PHE A 110 -2.74 1.87 -18.77
C PHE A 110 -3.09 1.34 -20.17
N GLU A 111 -3.25 2.25 -21.12
CA GLU A 111 -3.55 1.89 -22.52
C GLU A 111 -2.28 1.45 -23.24
N ASN A 112 -2.37 0.37 -24.00
CA ASN A 112 -1.25 -0.21 -24.76
C ASN A 112 -0.02 -0.48 -23.89
N ILE A 113 -0.24 -0.89 -22.65
CA ILE A 113 0.83 -1.26 -21.72
C ILE A 113 1.60 -2.47 -22.24
N ASN A 114 0.91 -3.38 -22.97
CA ASN A 114 1.44 -4.64 -23.52
C ASN A 114 2.21 -5.40 -22.44
N LEU A 115 1.57 -5.59 -21.29
CA LEU A 115 2.19 -6.19 -20.11
C LEU A 115 2.43 -7.69 -20.38
N PRO A 116 3.69 -8.13 -20.42
CA PRO A 116 4.00 -9.54 -20.66
C PRO A 116 3.37 -10.47 -19.63
N PHE A 117 3.48 -11.78 -19.86
CA PHE A 117 3.12 -12.83 -18.89
C PHE A 117 4.35 -13.58 -18.37
N ASP A 118 5.55 -13.12 -18.73
CA ASP A 118 6.82 -13.65 -18.22
C ASP A 118 7.13 -13.05 -16.86
N ASP A 119 7.32 -13.90 -15.87
CA ASP A 119 7.53 -13.58 -14.45
C ASP A 119 8.62 -12.50 -14.18
N ALA A 120 9.53 -12.32 -15.10
CA ALA A 120 10.56 -11.28 -14.98
C ALA A 120 10.09 -9.87 -15.33
N THR A 121 8.96 -9.70 -16.05
CA THR A 121 8.54 -8.42 -16.63
C THR A 121 7.04 -8.17 -16.62
N ASN A 122 6.26 -9.00 -15.91
CA ASN A 122 4.80 -8.99 -15.92
C ASN A 122 4.16 -8.12 -14.81
N ASP A 123 4.97 -7.32 -14.12
CA ASP A 123 4.54 -6.50 -12.99
C ASP A 123 4.25 -5.05 -13.37
N GLY A 124 3.32 -4.45 -12.64
CA GLY A 124 3.08 -3.02 -12.67
C GLY A 124 2.51 -2.47 -11.37
N TYR A 125 2.52 -1.15 -11.23
CA TYR A 125 1.93 -0.49 -10.07
C TYR A 125 1.48 0.93 -10.39
N VAL A 126 0.59 1.43 -9.53
CA VAL A 126 0.24 2.84 -9.40
C VAL A 126 0.26 3.25 -7.93
N ALA A 127 0.80 4.41 -7.65
CA ALA A 127 0.81 5.01 -6.33
C ALA A 127 0.12 6.37 -6.34
N PHE A 128 -0.67 6.65 -5.32
CA PHE A 128 -1.36 7.92 -5.14
C PHE A 128 -1.47 8.27 -3.66
N LYS A 129 -1.80 9.52 -3.37
CA LYS A 129 -2.13 9.98 -2.02
C LYS A 129 -3.48 10.69 -2.01
N ILE A 130 -4.15 10.61 -0.87
CA ILE A 130 -5.47 11.20 -0.65
C ILE A 130 -5.59 11.64 0.79
N LYS A 131 -6.28 12.76 1.07
CA LYS A 131 -6.51 13.19 2.45
C LYS A 131 -7.66 12.42 3.07
N THR A 132 -7.49 12.01 4.32
CA THR A 132 -8.61 11.55 5.13
C THR A 132 -9.53 12.71 5.49
N LYS A 133 -10.79 12.44 5.81
CA LYS A 133 -11.71 13.46 6.34
C LYS A 133 -11.25 13.91 7.73
N PRO A 134 -11.30 15.22 8.03
CA PRO A 134 -10.93 15.74 9.35
C PRO A 134 -11.94 15.35 10.45
N SER A 135 -13.06 14.77 10.09
CA SER A 135 -14.09 14.28 11.02
C SER A 135 -13.77 12.94 11.66
N LEU A 136 -12.71 12.25 11.23
CA LEU A 136 -12.29 10.98 11.83
C LEU A 136 -11.74 11.22 13.25
N THR A 137 -12.05 10.29 14.15
CA THR A 137 -11.66 10.34 15.57
C THR A 137 -10.96 9.04 15.97
N VAL A 138 -10.39 9.02 17.18
CA VAL A 138 -9.82 7.80 17.77
C VAL A 138 -10.86 6.69 17.82
N GLY A 139 -10.49 5.50 17.32
CA GLY A 139 -11.37 4.34 17.16
C GLY A 139 -12.02 4.23 15.78
N ASP A 140 -12.02 5.29 14.97
CA ASP A 140 -12.45 5.19 13.58
C ASP A 140 -11.42 4.42 12.75
N SER A 141 -11.90 3.82 11.65
CA SER A 141 -11.08 3.21 10.63
C SER A 141 -11.51 3.65 9.23
N PHE A 142 -10.59 3.54 8.30
CA PHE A 142 -10.84 3.71 6.88
C PHE A 142 -10.20 2.55 6.12
N SER A 143 -10.88 2.12 5.07
CA SER A 143 -10.48 0.97 4.26
C SER A 143 -10.53 1.33 2.79
N ASN A 144 -9.71 0.68 2.00
CA ASN A 144 -9.74 0.83 0.56
C ASN A 144 -9.39 -0.48 -0.15
N THR A 145 -10.08 -0.76 -1.27
CA THR A 145 -9.94 -1.97 -2.08
C THR A 145 -9.98 -1.56 -3.55
N ALA A 146 -9.19 -2.18 -4.40
CA ALA A 146 -9.19 -1.91 -5.83
C ALA A 146 -9.61 -3.15 -6.64
N SER A 147 -10.04 -2.92 -7.88
CA SER A 147 -10.32 -3.95 -8.88
C SER A 147 -9.41 -3.74 -10.08
N ILE A 148 -8.66 -4.76 -10.47
CA ILE A 148 -7.69 -4.73 -11.56
C ILE A 148 -8.25 -5.50 -12.74
N TYR A 149 -8.35 -4.87 -13.89
CA TYR A 149 -8.85 -5.44 -15.12
C TYR A 149 -7.68 -5.58 -16.10
N PHE A 150 -7.46 -6.79 -16.58
CA PHE A 150 -6.55 -7.10 -17.67
C PHE A 150 -7.39 -7.30 -18.93
N ASP A 151 -7.32 -6.35 -19.86
CA ASP A 151 -8.16 -6.28 -21.06
C ASP A 151 -9.67 -6.40 -20.73
N TYR A 152 -10.36 -7.38 -21.30
CA TYR A 152 -11.80 -7.62 -21.11
C TYR A 152 -12.11 -8.73 -20.09
N ASN A 153 -11.11 -9.16 -19.32
CA ASN A 153 -11.32 -10.21 -18.32
C ASN A 153 -12.08 -9.71 -17.09
N PHE A 154 -12.63 -10.64 -16.32
CA PHE A 154 -13.19 -10.31 -15.00
C PHE A 154 -12.10 -9.73 -14.10
N PRO A 155 -12.43 -8.75 -13.25
CA PRO A 155 -11.45 -8.11 -12.42
C PRO A 155 -10.88 -9.05 -11.36
N ILE A 156 -9.60 -8.86 -11.07
CA ILE A 156 -8.97 -9.35 -9.86
C ILE A 156 -9.19 -8.28 -8.79
N VAL A 157 -9.78 -8.66 -7.66
CA VAL A 157 -10.00 -7.76 -6.54
C VAL A 157 -8.83 -7.89 -5.57
N THR A 158 -8.22 -6.76 -5.20
CA THR A 158 -7.11 -6.74 -4.24
C THR A 158 -7.59 -7.09 -2.83
N ASN A 159 -6.66 -7.31 -1.91
CA ASN A 159 -6.97 -7.23 -0.49
C ASN A 159 -7.55 -5.86 -0.12
N THR A 160 -8.23 -5.79 1.02
CA THR A 160 -8.66 -4.53 1.63
C THR A 160 -7.57 -3.99 2.55
N ALA A 161 -7.00 -2.84 2.20
CA ALA A 161 -6.08 -2.11 3.07
C ALA A 161 -6.89 -1.34 4.11
N THR A 162 -6.77 -1.70 5.38
CA THR A 162 -7.49 -1.06 6.50
C THR A 162 -6.50 -0.39 7.43
N THR A 163 -6.80 0.86 7.81
CA THR A 163 -6.00 1.66 8.75
C THR A 163 -6.92 2.25 9.80
N SER A 164 -6.53 2.15 11.07
CA SER A 164 -7.29 2.66 12.23
C SER A 164 -6.63 3.89 12.82
N VAL A 165 -7.45 4.82 13.33
CA VAL A 165 -6.99 5.97 14.09
C VAL A 165 -6.83 5.56 15.56
N LEU A 166 -5.58 5.42 16.02
CA LEU A 166 -5.28 5.02 17.40
C LEU A 166 -4.45 6.07 18.12
N GLN A 167 -4.77 6.24 19.41
CA GLN A 167 -3.90 7.02 20.28
C GLN A 167 -2.56 6.30 20.44
N SER A 168 -1.45 6.99 20.18
CA SER A 168 -0.15 6.44 20.55
C SER A 168 -0.12 6.25 22.07
N LEU A 169 0.09 5.03 22.52
CA LEU A 169 0.44 4.80 23.92
C LEU A 169 1.82 5.40 24.09
N GLY A 170 1.88 6.56 24.75
CA GLY A 170 3.16 7.15 25.14
C GLY A 170 3.95 6.16 26.00
N ASN A 171 5.17 5.88 25.61
CA ASN A 171 6.14 5.25 26.49
C ASN A 171 6.54 6.22 27.58
#